data_0e1d060601fcc70bed1e4c0852f33dcb
#
_entry.id   0e1d060601fcc70bed1e4c0852f33dcb
#
_cell.length_a   1.000
_cell.length_b   1.000
_cell.length_c   1.000
_cell.angle_alpha   90.00
_cell.angle_beta   90.00
_cell.angle_gamma   90.00
#
_symmetry.space_group_name_H-M   'P 1'
#
loop_
_entity.id
_entity.type
_entity.pdbx_description
1 polymer ?
#
loop_
_entity_poly.entity_id
_entity_poly.type
_entity_poly.pdbx_seq_one_letter_code
_entity_poly.pdbx_strand_id
1 'polypeptide(L)'
;SLRYAWFEELLDRDGAQATAVGHHREDRAETFMLNLLRGTGIAGLTSMRPRSGSVVRPLLDESRWAIEEYVSSLSLGYVDDSSNKSDAHRRNRLRNNILPLLDSQFPGAADAILRTMTNLEKMEAIYREAVDEKLRLFVSDGSIDLVGSSKQPYADTLLFEYLKGRNFNYTQVCNMLDSASSSGKCFYSTDGRTVAELNRGSLSLSDAGRV
;
A
#
# COMPACT_ATOMS: atom_id res chain seq x y z
N SER A 1 7.89 -8.79 -3.98
CA SER A 1 7.80 -10.26 -3.82
C SER A 1 8.41 -10.93 -5.03
N LEU A 2 8.92 -12.17 -4.91
CA LEU A 2 9.52 -12.95 -6.01
C LEU A 2 8.61 -12.97 -7.26
N ARG A 3 7.30 -13.11 -7.07
CA ARG A 3 6.33 -13.14 -8.17
C ARG A 3 6.31 -11.85 -9.01
N TYR A 4 6.42 -10.67 -8.38
CA TYR A 4 6.42 -9.40 -9.11
C TYR A 4 7.74 -9.15 -9.82
N ALA A 5 8.88 -9.55 -9.24
CA ALA A 5 10.17 -9.50 -9.92
C ALA A 5 10.17 -10.39 -11.19
N TRP A 6 9.59 -11.59 -11.08
CA TRP A 6 9.42 -12.47 -12.23
C TRP A 6 8.48 -11.88 -13.31
N PHE A 7 7.42 -11.16 -12.94
CA PHE A 7 6.60 -10.44 -13.90
C PHE A 7 7.39 -9.38 -14.66
N GLU A 8 8.25 -8.64 -14.00
CA GLU A 8 9.11 -7.64 -14.64
C GLU A 8 10.09 -8.29 -15.63
N GLU A 9 10.71 -9.40 -15.26
CA GLU A 9 11.56 -10.19 -16.18
C GLU A 9 10.79 -10.67 -17.42
N LEU A 10 9.55 -11.13 -17.26
CA LEU A 10 8.70 -11.56 -18.37
C LEU A 10 8.34 -10.38 -19.29
N LEU A 11 8.02 -9.22 -18.73
CA LEU A 11 7.69 -8.03 -19.51
C LEU A 11 8.88 -7.61 -20.38
N ASP A 12 10.08 -7.58 -19.81
CA ASP A 12 11.31 -7.23 -20.52
C ASP A 12 11.64 -8.26 -21.62
N ARG A 13 11.54 -9.55 -21.30
CA ARG A 13 11.84 -10.65 -22.23
C ARG A 13 10.88 -10.67 -23.42
N ASP A 14 9.58 -10.48 -23.19
CA ASP A 14 8.53 -10.66 -24.18
C ASP A 14 8.12 -9.35 -24.86
N GLY A 15 8.73 -8.22 -24.47
CA GLY A 15 8.39 -6.88 -24.97
C GLY A 15 6.96 -6.46 -24.63
N ALA A 16 6.38 -7.00 -23.55
CA ALA A 16 5.02 -6.73 -23.14
C ALA A 16 4.95 -5.44 -22.28
N GLN A 17 3.82 -4.73 -22.34
CA GLN A 17 3.65 -3.44 -21.66
C GLN A 17 3.02 -3.58 -20.26
N ALA A 18 2.35 -4.68 -19.97
CA ALA A 18 1.69 -4.92 -18.70
C ALA A 18 1.44 -6.41 -18.46
N THR A 19 1.35 -6.76 -17.18
CA THR A 19 0.93 -8.09 -16.71
C THR A 19 -0.52 -8.02 -16.20
N ALA A 20 -1.43 -8.74 -16.84
CA ALA A 20 -2.80 -8.88 -16.37
C ALA A 20 -2.88 -9.96 -15.28
N VAL A 21 -3.52 -9.65 -14.15
CA VAL A 21 -3.76 -10.58 -13.05
C VAL A 21 -5.26 -10.72 -12.78
N GLY A 22 -5.72 -11.94 -12.46
CA GLY A 22 -7.11 -12.31 -12.27
C GLY A 22 -7.69 -11.93 -10.90
N HIS A 23 -7.28 -10.81 -10.31
CA HIS A 23 -7.92 -10.30 -9.10
C HIS A 23 -9.31 -9.78 -9.41
N HIS A 24 -10.26 -10.09 -8.55
CA HIS A 24 -11.67 -9.77 -8.70
C HIS A 24 -12.21 -8.99 -7.49
N ARG A 25 -13.48 -8.66 -7.48
CA ARG A 25 -14.15 -7.79 -6.50
C ARG A 25 -13.95 -8.24 -5.05
N GLU A 26 -14.08 -9.54 -4.77
CA GLU A 26 -13.90 -10.08 -3.43
C GLU A 26 -12.44 -9.99 -2.96
N ASP A 27 -11.46 -10.11 -3.88
CA ASP A 27 -10.05 -9.89 -3.56
C ASP A 27 -9.77 -8.47 -3.06
N ARG A 28 -10.52 -7.46 -3.54
CA ARG A 28 -10.45 -6.08 -3.01
C ARG A 28 -10.88 -6.03 -1.56
N ALA A 29 -12.04 -6.61 -1.23
CA ALA A 29 -12.57 -6.63 0.13
C ALA A 29 -11.62 -7.38 1.08
N GLU A 30 -11.07 -8.54 0.64
CA GLU A 30 -10.09 -9.30 1.42
C GLU A 30 -8.82 -8.47 1.69
N THR A 31 -8.29 -7.81 0.67
CA THR A 31 -7.08 -6.99 0.82
C THR A 31 -7.32 -5.79 1.72
N PHE A 32 -8.47 -5.13 1.60
CA PHE A 32 -8.88 -4.06 2.49
C PHE A 32 -8.89 -4.52 3.94
N MET A 33 -9.59 -5.62 4.23
CA MET A 33 -9.69 -6.17 5.59
C MET A 33 -8.33 -6.60 6.14
N LEU A 34 -7.48 -7.24 5.34
CA LEU A 34 -6.13 -7.61 5.77
C LEU A 34 -5.28 -6.40 6.12
N ASN A 35 -5.40 -5.33 5.34
CA ASN A 35 -4.65 -4.10 5.58
C ASN A 35 -5.22 -3.31 6.76
N LEU A 36 -6.54 -3.26 6.92
CA LEU A 36 -7.20 -2.69 8.10
C LEU A 36 -6.72 -3.37 9.40
N LEU A 37 -6.69 -4.70 9.43
CA LEU A 37 -6.22 -5.50 10.56
C LEU A 37 -4.72 -5.37 10.84
N ARG A 38 -3.94 -4.84 9.89
CA ARG A 38 -2.52 -4.49 10.07
C ARG A 38 -2.31 -3.07 10.59
N GLY A 39 -3.35 -2.26 10.68
CA GLY A 39 -3.26 -0.86 11.11
C GLY A 39 -2.61 0.05 10.08
N THR A 40 -2.92 -0.12 8.80
CA THR A 40 -2.35 0.72 7.73
C THR A 40 -3.08 2.05 7.59
N GLY A 41 -2.40 3.07 7.04
CA GLY A 41 -3.02 4.34 6.64
C GLY A 41 -3.82 4.22 5.34
N ILE A 42 -4.36 5.36 4.87
CA ILE A 42 -5.26 5.47 3.71
C ILE A 42 -4.68 4.80 2.45
N ALA A 43 -3.41 5.00 2.16
CA ALA A 43 -2.75 4.41 0.99
C ALA A 43 -2.73 2.87 1.00
N GLY A 44 -2.67 2.25 2.18
CA GLY A 44 -2.76 0.79 2.29
C GLY A 44 -4.19 0.29 2.12
N LEU A 45 -5.18 1.03 2.62
CA LEU A 45 -6.59 0.69 2.47
C LEU A 45 -7.06 0.80 1.01
N THR A 46 -6.45 1.70 0.22
CA THR A 46 -6.75 1.93 -1.21
C THR A 46 -5.76 1.24 -2.16
N SER A 47 -4.97 0.28 -1.66
CA SER A 47 -3.82 -0.29 -2.38
C SER A 47 -4.18 -1.17 -3.58
N MET A 48 -5.38 -1.79 -3.61
CA MET A 48 -5.79 -2.65 -4.72
C MET A 48 -6.51 -1.86 -5.81
N ARG A 49 -5.71 -1.26 -6.69
CA ARG A 49 -6.18 -0.42 -7.81
C ARG A 49 -6.27 -1.22 -9.11
N PRO A 50 -7.09 -0.77 -10.09
CA PRO A 50 -7.17 -1.38 -11.40
C PRO A 50 -5.82 -1.47 -12.11
N ARG A 51 -4.95 -0.46 -11.89
CA ARG A 51 -3.57 -0.45 -12.36
C ARG A 51 -2.60 -0.02 -11.26
N SER A 52 -1.47 -0.71 -11.17
CA SER A 52 -0.38 -0.39 -10.25
C SER A 52 0.95 -0.72 -10.95
N GLY A 53 1.62 0.32 -11.48
CA GLY A 53 2.79 0.15 -12.34
C GLY A 53 2.46 -0.65 -13.61
N SER A 54 3.19 -1.72 -13.84
CA SER A 54 3.01 -2.66 -14.94
C SER A 54 1.90 -3.69 -14.72
N VAL A 55 1.32 -3.77 -13.51
CA VAL A 55 0.26 -4.73 -13.20
C VAL A 55 -1.12 -4.11 -13.44
N VAL A 56 -1.95 -4.79 -14.24
CA VAL A 56 -3.35 -4.43 -14.50
C VAL A 56 -4.29 -5.51 -13.97
N ARG A 57 -5.50 -5.12 -13.54
CA ARG A 57 -6.51 -6.00 -12.96
C ARG A 57 -7.85 -5.82 -13.68
N PRO A 58 -8.02 -6.42 -14.86
CA PRO A 58 -9.20 -6.21 -15.69
C PRO A 58 -10.52 -6.65 -15.05
N LEU A 59 -10.46 -7.65 -14.16
CA LEU A 59 -11.63 -8.24 -13.50
C LEU A 59 -11.93 -7.65 -12.10
N LEU A 60 -11.27 -6.54 -11.75
CA LEU A 60 -11.29 -6.04 -10.37
C LEU A 60 -12.70 -5.62 -9.87
N ASP A 61 -13.56 -5.21 -10.77
CA ASP A 61 -14.93 -4.80 -10.45
C ASP A 61 -15.96 -5.92 -10.68
N GLU A 62 -15.52 -7.06 -11.26
CA GLU A 62 -16.37 -8.23 -11.48
C GLU A 62 -16.45 -9.10 -10.22
N SER A 63 -17.64 -9.63 -9.93
CA SER A 63 -17.82 -10.59 -8.86
C SER A 63 -17.29 -11.97 -9.26
N ARG A 64 -16.83 -12.74 -8.28
CA ARG A 64 -16.42 -14.12 -8.51
C ARG A 64 -17.55 -14.94 -9.13
N TRP A 65 -18.78 -14.72 -8.69
CA TRP A 65 -19.96 -15.38 -9.24
C TRP A 65 -20.15 -15.09 -10.74
N ALA A 66 -20.05 -13.83 -11.16
CA ALA A 66 -20.16 -13.46 -12.57
C ALA A 66 -19.06 -14.09 -13.43
N ILE A 67 -17.84 -14.18 -12.89
CA ILE A 67 -16.72 -14.83 -13.57
C ILE A 67 -16.99 -16.35 -13.73
N GLU A 68 -17.46 -17.02 -12.68
CA GLU A 68 -17.78 -18.44 -12.70
C GLU A 68 -18.95 -18.74 -13.66
N GLU A 69 -19.97 -17.89 -13.70
CA GLU A 69 -21.09 -17.98 -14.66
C GLU A 69 -20.59 -17.85 -16.10
N TYR A 70 -19.73 -16.87 -16.37
CA TYR A 70 -19.14 -16.66 -17.70
C TYR A 70 -18.31 -17.87 -18.14
N VAL A 71 -17.43 -18.39 -17.29
CA VAL A 71 -16.62 -19.58 -17.56
C VAL A 71 -17.51 -20.78 -17.85
N SER A 72 -18.57 -20.96 -17.07
CA SER A 72 -19.54 -22.07 -17.26
C SER A 72 -20.32 -21.95 -18.57
N SER A 73 -20.74 -20.73 -18.95
CA SER A 73 -21.47 -20.47 -20.20
C SER A 73 -20.65 -20.80 -21.44
N LEU A 74 -19.32 -20.68 -21.37
CA LEU A 74 -18.39 -21.02 -22.43
C LEU A 74 -17.86 -22.45 -22.34
N SER A 75 -18.29 -23.23 -21.35
CA SER A 75 -17.80 -24.59 -21.08
C SER A 75 -16.28 -24.69 -20.97
N LEU A 76 -15.64 -23.62 -20.41
CA LEU A 76 -14.20 -23.58 -20.21
C LEU A 76 -13.81 -24.48 -19.03
N GLY A 77 -12.79 -25.30 -19.22
CA GLY A 77 -12.20 -26.06 -18.11
C GLY A 77 -11.33 -25.16 -17.24
N TYR A 78 -11.44 -25.30 -15.92
CA TYR A 78 -10.53 -24.66 -14.96
C TYR A 78 -10.11 -25.64 -13.87
N VAL A 79 -9.02 -25.34 -13.21
CA VAL A 79 -8.48 -26.17 -12.12
C VAL A 79 -8.65 -25.41 -10.82
N ASP A 80 -9.31 -26.05 -9.85
CA ASP A 80 -9.34 -25.54 -8.48
C ASP A 80 -8.01 -25.84 -7.77
N ASP A 81 -7.35 -24.79 -7.32
CA ASP A 81 -6.17 -24.93 -6.46
C ASP A 81 -6.61 -25.36 -5.06
N SER A 82 -6.23 -26.60 -4.67
CA SER A 82 -6.58 -27.16 -3.37
C SER A 82 -6.08 -26.34 -2.18
N SER A 83 -5.05 -25.54 -2.36
CA SER A 83 -4.55 -24.63 -1.32
C SER A 83 -5.56 -23.55 -0.92
N ASN A 84 -6.52 -23.22 -1.79
CA ASN A 84 -7.60 -22.27 -1.51
C ASN A 84 -8.52 -22.73 -0.36
N LYS A 85 -8.60 -24.05 -0.12
CA LYS A 85 -9.42 -24.65 0.96
C LYS A 85 -8.73 -24.66 2.31
N SER A 86 -7.43 -24.35 2.38
CA SER A 86 -6.65 -24.38 3.61
C SER A 86 -6.75 -23.06 4.36
N ASP A 87 -7.17 -23.07 5.63
CA ASP A 87 -7.18 -21.91 6.54
C ASP A 87 -5.80 -21.57 7.13
N ALA A 88 -4.72 -22.20 6.67
CA ALA A 88 -3.37 -21.92 7.10
C ALA A 88 -2.93 -20.48 6.78
N HIS A 89 -3.46 -19.89 5.72
CA HIS A 89 -3.17 -18.52 5.32
C HIS A 89 -4.22 -17.54 5.83
N ARG A 90 -3.79 -16.39 6.35
CA ARG A 90 -4.67 -15.32 6.87
C ARG A 90 -5.75 -14.91 5.86
N ARG A 91 -5.41 -14.90 4.56
CA ARG A 91 -6.33 -14.54 3.50
C ARG A 91 -7.45 -15.57 3.33
N ASN A 92 -7.12 -16.86 3.34
CA ASN A 92 -8.10 -17.92 3.24
C ASN A 92 -9.05 -17.94 4.45
N ARG A 93 -8.51 -17.73 5.66
CA ARG A 93 -9.34 -17.61 6.88
C ARG A 93 -10.32 -16.44 6.77
N LEU A 94 -9.88 -15.32 6.20
CA LEU A 94 -10.75 -14.16 6.00
C LEU A 94 -11.85 -14.47 4.98
N ARG A 95 -11.49 -15.07 3.85
CA ARG A 95 -12.40 -15.49 2.78
C ARG A 95 -13.42 -16.53 3.23
N ASN A 96 -12.94 -17.59 3.89
CA ASN A 96 -13.75 -18.77 4.17
C ASN A 96 -14.61 -18.62 5.44
N ASN A 97 -14.15 -17.83 6.42
CA ASN A 97 -14.77 -17.76 7.74
C ASN A 97 -15.27 -16.36 8.10
N ILE A 98 -14.43 -15.33 7.97
CA ILE A 98 -14.73 -14.01 8.54
C ILE A 98 -15.70 -13.22 7.65
N LEU A 99 -15.45 -13.11 6.36
CA LEU A 99 -16.35 -12.37 5.45
C LEU A 99 -17.73 -13.00 5.37
N PRO A 100 -17.90 -14.36 5.25
CA PRO A 100 -19.21 -14.97 5.31
C PRO A 100 -19.93 -14.77 6.65
N LEU A 101 -19.20 -14.81 7.78
CA LEU A 101 -19.76 -14.53 9.09
C LEU A 101 -20.24 -13.07 9.17
N LEU A 102 -19.43 -12.10 8.71
CA LEU A 102 -19.83 -10.70 8.67
C LEU A 102 -21.10 -10.51 7.85
N ASP A 103 -21.16 -11.12 6.66
CA ASP A 103 -22.32 -10.97 5.79
C ASP A 103 -23.58 -11.62 6.38
N SER A 104 -23.44 -12.74 7.12
CA SER A 104 -24.56 -13.39 7.83
C SER A 104 -25.13 -12.54 8.96
N GLN A 105 -24.28 -11.77 9.66
CA GLN A 105 -24.68 -10.91 10.77
C GLN A 105 -25.10 -9.50 10.30
N PHE A 106 -24.50 -9.03 9.21
CA PHE A 106 -24.72 -7.72 8.61
C PHE A 106 -24.88 -7.89 7.09
N PRO A 107 -26.08 -8.23 6.63
CA PRO A 107 -26.33 -8.48 5.20
C PRO A 107 -25.87 -7.30 4.32
N GLY A 108 -25.07 -7.59 3.30
CA GLY A 108 -24.43 -6.59 2.44
C GLY A 108 -23.14 -5.99 3.00
N ALA A 109 -22.51 -6.61 3.99
CA ALA A 109 -21.25 -6.15 4.59
C ALA A 109 -20.13 -6.08 3.55
N ALA A 110 -20.00 -7.05 2.66
CA ALA A 110 -19.01 -7.04 1.60
C ALA A 110 -19.17 -5.82 0.67
N ASP A 111 -20.39 -5.50 0.28
CA ASP A 111 -20.69 -4.31 -0.54
C ASP A 111 -20.44 -3.01 0.23
N ALA A 112 -20.73 -2.98 1.53
CA ALA A 112 -20.43 -1.83 2.37
C ALA A 112 -18.91 -1.57 2.46
N ILE A 113 -18.11 -2.60 2.58
CA ILE A 113 -16.64 -2.52 2.56
C ILE A 113 -16.18 -1.92 1.22
N LEU A 114 -16.67 -2.41 0.10
CA LEU A 114 -16.30 -1.92 -1.23
C LEU A 114 -16.71 -0.47 -1.45
N ARG A 115 -17.91 -0.07 -1.00
CA ARG A 115 -18.32 1.35 -1.01
C ARG A 115 -17.40 2.23 -0.17
N THR A 116 -17.00 1.75 1.00
CA THR A 116 -16.04 2.46 1.87
C THR A 116 -14.70 2.63 1.18
N MET A 117 -14.19 1.59 0.51
CA MET A 117 -12.94 1.68 -0.29
C MET A 117 -13.04 2.75 -1.36
N THR A 118 -14.12 2.77 -2.14
CA THR A 118 -14.33 3.78 -3.19
C THR A 118 -14.38 5.21 -2.63
N ASN A 119 -14.97 5.39 -1.45
CA ASN A 119 -14.97 6.70 -0.79
C ASN A 119 -13.56 7.10 -0.31
N LEU A 120 -12.81 6.16 0.24
CA LEU A 120 -11.43 6.39 0.67
C LEU A 120 -10.49 6.69 -0.52
N GLU A 121 -10.70 6.05 -1.68
CA GLU A 121 -9.94 6.34 -2.90
C GLU A 121 -10.11 7.81 -3.35
N LYS A 122 -11.33 8.34 -3.25
CA LYS A 122 -11.62 9.76 -3.52
C LYS A 122 -10.96 10.67 -2.49
N MET A 123 -11.03 10.33 -1.22
CA MET A 123 -10.39 11.07 -0.13
C MET A 123 -8.87 11.04 -0.23
N GLU A 124 -8.28 9.93 -0.68
CA GLU A 124 -6.84 9.80 -0.86
C GLU A 124 -6.29 10.80 -1.89
N ALA A 125 -7.03 11.12 -2.94
CA ALA A 125 -6.62 12.12 -3.92
C ALA A 125 -6.47 13.50 -3.26
N ILE A 126 -7.46 13.91 -2.48
CA ILE A 126 -7.45 15.18 -1.72
C ILE A 126 -6.32 15.17 -0.68
N TYR A 127 -6.16 14.07 0.04
CA TYR A 127 -5.09 13.90 1.03
C TYR A 127 -3.71 14.07 0.40
N ARG A 128 -3.45 13.45 -0.76
CA ARG A 128 -2.17 13.57 -1.47
C ARG A 128 -1.88 14.99 -1.89
N GLU A 129 -2.87 15.67 -2.48
CA GLU A 129 -2.74 17.07 -2.88
C GLU A 129 -2.37 17.95 -1.67
N ALA A 130 -3.10 17.81 -0.56
CA ALA A 130 -2.83 18.55 0.66
C ALA A 130 -1.43 18.24 1.26
N VAL A 131 -1.00 16.98 1.25
CA VAL A 131 0.34 16.58 1.69
C VAL A 131 1.41 17.19 0.82
N ASP A 132 1.26 17.11 -0.52
CA ASP A 132 2.22 17.65 -1.48
C ASP A 132 2.35 19.18 -1.32
N GLU A 133 1.23 19.90 -1.15
CA GLU A 133 1.26 21.33 -0.85
C GLU A 133 2.01 21.65 0.43
N LYS A 134 1.75 20.90 1.50
CA LYS A 134 2.43 21.09 2.78
C LYS A 134 3.91 20.75 2.71
N LEU A 135 4.28 19.68 2.04
CA LEU A 135 5.69 19.31 1.87
C LEU A 135 6.47 20.37 1.09
N ARG A 136 5.89 21.02 0.07
CA ARG A 136 6.54 22.11 -0.66
C ARG A 136 6.94 23.30 0.21
N LEU A 137 6.31 23.49 1.38
CA LEU A 137 6.65 24.55 2.32
C LEU A 137 7.92 24.24 3.12
N PHE A 138 8.27 22.98 3.26
CA PHE A 138 9.34 22.51 4.14
C PHE A 138 10.45 21.77 3.40
N VAL A 139 10.24 21.37 2.14
CA VAL A 139 11.22 20.63 1.34
C VAL A 139 11.88 21.55 0.35
N SER A 140 13.22 21.61 0.40
CA SER A 140 14.07 22.32 -0.57
C SER A 140 15.33 21.50 -0.82
N ASP A 141 15.81 21.49 -2.06
CA ASP A 141 17.06 20.83 -2.47
C ASP A 141 17.20 19.38 -1.97
N GLY A 142 16.08 18.63 -1.95
CA GLY A 142 16.05 17.23 -1.53
C GLY A 142 16.17 17.01 -0.02
N SER A 143 16.07 18.06 0.79
CA SER A 143 16.04 17.99 2.25
C SER A 143 14.74 18.61 2.81
N ILE A 144 14.33 18.17 4.01
CA ILE A 144 13.18 18.74 4.72
C ILE A 144 13.64 19.58 5.91
N ASP A 145 13.08 20.79 6.07
CA ASP A 145 13.18 21.58 7.30
C ASP A 145 12.41 20.87 8.42
N LEU A 146 13.14 20.10 9.22
CA LEU A 146 12.56 19.30 10.29
C LEU A 146 12.12 20.17 11.47
N VAL A 147 12.82 21.29 11.77
CA VAL A 147 12.44 22.21 12.84
C VAL A 147 11.16 22.94 12.50
N GLY A 148 11.03 23.46 11.27
CA GLY A 148 9.82 24.15 10.82
C GLY A 148 8.62 23.21 10.75
N SER A 149 8.80 22.02 10.15
CA SER A 149 7.74 21.03 10.01
C SER A 149 7.31 20.41 11.35
N SER A 150 8.21 20.24 12.32
CA SER A 150 7.88 19.66 13.64
C SER A 150 6.90 20.50 14.46
N LYS A 151 6.73 21.77 14.12
CA LYS A 151 5.76 22.67 14.79
C LYS A 151 4.33 22.48 14.27
N GLN A 152 4.14 21.71 13.23
CA GLN A 152 2.82 21.46 12.65
C GLN A 152 2.09 20.35 13.42
N PRO A 153 0.76 20.42 13.58
CA PRO A 153 0.00 19.39 14.27
C PRO A 153 -0.01 18.04 13.53
N TYR A 154 0.48 17.99 12.31
CA TYR A 154 0.59 16.81 11.43
C TYR A 154 2.04 16.51 11.03
N ALA A 155 3.01 16.90 11.87
CA ALA A 155 4.44 16.77 11.60
C ALA A 155 4.86 15.32 11.32
N ASP A 156 4.34 14.38 12.09
CA ASP A 156 4.57 12.94 11.93
C ASP A 156 4.10 12.42 10.58
N THR A 157 2.92 12.87 10.15
CA THR A 157 2.36 12.53 8.85
C THR A 157 3.21 13.10 7.72
N LEU A 158 3.62 14.37 7.79
CA LEU A 158 4.46 14.98 6.76
C LEU A 158 5.81 14.28 6.65
N LEU A 159 6.46 14.02 7.78
CA LEU A 159 7.75 13.34 7.77
C LEU A 159 7.62 11.89 7.27
N PHE A 160 6.56 11.20 7.67
CA PHE A 160 6.29 9.83 7.18
C PHE A 160 6.09 9.81 5.66
N GLU A 161 5.32 10.74 5.10
CA GLU A 161 5.09 10.83 3.65
C GLU A 161 6.36 11.27 2.89
N TYR A 162 7.18 12.15 3.45
CA TYR A 162 8.49 12.51 2.89
C TYR A 162 9.43 11.31 2.81
N LEU A 163 9.43 10.46 3.84
CA LEU A 163 10.25 9.25 3.92
C LEU A 163 9.65 8.04 3.21
N LYS A 164 8.47 8.18 2.61
CA LYS A 164 7.74 7.10 1.95
C LYS A 164 8.57 6.43 0.85
N GLY A 165 8.57 5.10 0.85
CA GLY A 165 9.36 4.30 -0.10
C GLY A 165 10.85 4.19 0.26
N ARG A 166 11.30 4.80 1.36
CA ARG A 166 12.68 4.73 1.85
C ARG A 166 12.87 3.77 3.03
N ASN A 167 11.86 2.96 3.33
CA ASN A 167 11.88 1.91 4.35
C ASN A 167 12.17 2.40 5.78
N PHE A 168 11.71 3.60 6.14
CA PHE A 168 11.66 4.07 7.52
C PHE A 168 10.31 3.69 8.14
N ASN A 169 10.33 3.22 9.40
CA ASN A 169 9.12 2.91 10.14
C ASN A 169 8.64 4.12 10.98
N TYR A 170 7.40 4.04 11.49
CA TYR A 170 6.79 5.14 12.24
C TYR A 170 7.55 5.50 13.52
N THR A 171 8.12 4.51 14.22
CA THR A 171 8.95 4.76 15.41
C THR A 171 10.19 5.59 15.07
N GLN A 172 10.82 5.32 13.93
CA GLN A 172 11.96 6.12 13.47
C GLN A 172 11.53 7.55 13.12
N VAL A 173 10.36 7.74 12.54
CA VAL A 173 9.78 9.07 12.26
C VAL A 173 9.62 9.87 13.56
N CYS A 174 9.04 9.26 14.60
CA CYS A 174 8.92 9.90 15.92
C CYS A 174 10.29 10.28 16.51
N ASN A 175 11.26 9.37 16.47
CA ASN A 175 12.62 9.63 16.96
C ASN A 175 13.33 10.77 16.20
N MET A 176 13.09 10.90 14.91
CA MET A 176 13.61 12.03 14.10
C MET A 176 12.97 13.34 14.54
N LEU A 177 11.65 13.37 14.75
CA LEU A 177 10.94 14.56 15.23
C LEU A 177 11.40 14.99 16.61
N ASP A 178 11.56 14.05 17.53
CA ASP A 178 12.08 14.30 18.88
C ASP A 178 13.51 14.85 18.85
N SER A 179 14.23 14.56 17.77
CA SER A 179 15.61 15.02 17.56
C SER A 179 15.71 16.29 16.72
N ALA A 180 14.60 16.91 16.31
CA ALA A 180 14.59 18.02 15.35
C ALA A 180 15.54 19.18 15.68
N SER A 181 15.76 19.48 16.97
CA SER A 181 16.68 20.50 17.45
C SER A 181 18.14 20.03 17.59
N SER A 182 18.43 18.77 17.30
CA SER A 182 19.78 18.21 17.35
C SER A 182 20.52 18.43 16.03
N SER A 183 21.83 18.14 16.01
CA SER A 183 22.64 18.16 14.79
C SER A 183 23.62 17.00 14.78
N GLY A 184 24.01 16.53 13.59
CA GLY A 184 24.96 15.44 13.41
C GLY A 184 24.39 14.06 13.74
N LYS A 185 23.06 13.87 13.68
CA LYS A 185 22.44 12.55 13.87
C LYS A 185 22.16 11.89 12.53
N CYS A 186 22.40 10.57 12.49
CA CYS A 186 22.08 9.72 11.36
C CYS A 186 21.05 8.67 11.78
N PHE A 187 20.07 8.43 10.90
CA PHE A 187 19.05 7.40 11.06
C PHE A 187 19.11 6.48 9.82
N TYR A 188 19.19 5.19 10.06
CA TYR A 188 19.26 4.20 8.97
C TYR A 188 17.89 3.60 8.73
N SER A 189 17.51 3.44 7.47
CA SER A 189 16.28 2.72 7.10
C SER A 189 16.33 1.28 7.60
N THR A 190 15.17 0.64 7.73
CA THR A 190 15.06 -0.73 8.26
C THR A 190 15.79 -1.78 7.40
N ASP A 191 16.03 -1.50 6.13
CA ASP A 191 16.81 -2.33 5.21
C ASP A 191 18.26 -1.89 5.06
N GLY A 192 18.68 -0.84 5.77
CA GLY A 192 20.04 -0.30 5.76
C GLY A 192 20.47 0.35 4.45
N ARG A 193 19.56 0.62 3.51
CA ARG A 193 19.90 1.16 2.18
C ARG A 193 19.87 2.68 2.09
N THR A 194 19.14 3.33 2.99
CA THR A 194 19.00 4.78 3.03
C THR A 194 19.43 5.32 4.38
N VAL A 195 20.14 6.43 4.36
CA VAL A 195 20.51 7.21 5.56
C VAL A 195 19.78 8.53 5.52
N ALA A 196 19.15 8.90 6.64
CA ALA A 196 18.60 10.22 6.87
C ALA A 196 19.54 10.97 7.84
N GLU A 197 20.16 12.04 7.35
CA GLU A 197 21.12 12.84 8.09
C GLU A 197 20.49 14.13 8.56
N LEU A 198 20.52 14.36 9.86
CA LEU A 198 19.99 15.57 10.49
C LEU A 198 21.14 16.54 10.79
N ASN A 199 21.16 17.64 10.06
CA ASN A 199 22.14 18.72 10.25
C ASN A 199 21.44 20.06 10.38
N ARG A 200 21.68 20.76 11.51
CA ARG A 200 21.16 22.12 11.78
C ARG A 200 19.65 22.25 11.53
N GLY A 201 18.88 21.22 11.90
CA GLY A 201 17.42 21.20 11.72
C GLY A 201 16.92 20.82 10.34
N SER A 202 17.81 20.52 9.40
CA SER A 202 17.48 20.00 8.06
C SER A 202 17.78 18.50 7.98
N LEU A 203 16.84 17.72 7.49
CA LEU A 203 16.98 16.27 7.28
C LEU A 203 17.14 15.99 5.79
N SER A 204 18.27 15.46 5.39
CA SER A 204 18.58 15.03 4.01
C SER A 204 18.65 13.51 3.91
N LEU A 205 18.40 12.98 2.70
CA LEU A 205 18.44 11.54 2.42
C LEU A 205 19.59 11.24 1.47
N SER A 206 20.34 10.20 1.79
CA SER A 206 21.39 9.64 0.94
C SER A 206 21.31 8.13 0.89
N ASP A 207 21.87 7.52 -0.15
CA ASP A 207 22.06 6.08 -0.18
C ASP A 207 23.17 5.70 0.81
N ALA A 208 22.88 4.73 1.68
CA ALA A 208 23.92 4.17 2.52
C ALA A 208 24.97 3.51 1.61
N GLY A 209 26.15 4.10 1.50
CA GLY A 209 27.26 3.51 0.75
C GLY A 209 27.45 2.06 1.21
N ARG A 210 27.62 1.14 0.27
CA ARG A 210 28.03 -0.23 0.61
C ARG A 210 29.38 -0.14 1.32
N VAL A 211 29.34 -0.32 2.66
CA VAL A 211 30.54 -0.58 3.44
C VAL A 211 31.01 -2.00 3.14
#